data_cec2d1acab0923214c3febc0ee8ac39d
#
_entry.id   cec2d1acab0923214c3febc0ee8ac39d
#
_cell.length_a   1.000
_cell.length_b   1.000
_cell.length_c   1.000
_cell.angle_alpha   90.00
_cell.angle_beta   90.00
_cell.angle_gamma   90.00
#
_symmetry.space_group_name_H-M   'P 1'
#
loop_
_entity.id
_entity.type
_entity.pdbx_description
1 polymer ?
#
loop_
_entity_poly.entity_id
_entity_poly.type
_entity_poly.pdbx_seq_one_letter_code
_entity_poly.pdbx_strand_id
1 'polypeptide(L)'
;MAQNVVIRGVTYSNLPAVDMPLANGQGDARFHDISDSTLSSGQQLRSGVKGYGADGTPYTGNMTEKAAQTYTPTTSDQTIAANQYLSGAQTIKGDANLVAANIKKDVTIFGGSGNLDAPVVTQDPTTHILRIS
;
A
#
# COMPACT_ATOMS: atom_id res chain seq x y z
N MET A 1 13.98 -23.62 -5.32
CA MET A 1 14.34 -24.91 -4.66
C MET A 1 15.49 -25.52 -5.44
N ALA A 2 16.55 -26.01 -4.77
CA ALA A 2 17.70 -26.61 -5.48
C ALA A 2 17.31 -27.95 -6.12
N GLN A 3 17.67 -28.18 -7.36
CA GLN A 3 17.31 -29.35 -8.14
C GLN A 3 18.50 -30.35 -8.30
N ASN A 4 18.16 -31.57 -8.62
CA ASN A 4 19.16 -32.58 -9.02
C ASN A 4 19.32 -32.55 -10.54
N VAL A 5 20.56 -32.45 -11.01
CA VAL A 5 20.89 -32.42 -12.45
C VAL A 5 21.74 -33.62 -12.79
N VAL A 6 21.42 -34.31 -13.89
CA VAL A 6 22.20 -35.43 -14.39
C VAL A 6 23.01 -34.97 -15.59
N ILE A 7 24.34 -35.06 -15.49
CA ILE A 7 25.27 -34.75 -16.58
C ILE A 7 26.10 -35.98 -16.88
N ARG A 8 26.02 -36.51 -18.10
CA ARG A 8 26.73 -37.71 -18.54
C ARG A 8 26.56 -38.90 -17.58
N GLY A 9 25.33 -39.12 -17.08
CA GLY A 9 25.01 -40.22 -16.16
C GLY A 9 25.39 -39.99 -14.69
N VAL A 10 26.03 -38.89 -14.36
CA VAL A 10 26.34 -38.50 -12.97
C VAL A 10 25.28 -37.56 -12.43
N THR A 11 24.70 -37.90 -11.27
CA THR A 11 23.72 -37.05 -10.58
C THR A 11 24.44 -36.07 -9.66
N TYR A 12 24.18 -34.79 -9.86
CA TYR A 12 24.57 -33.69 -8.99
C TYR A 12 23.35 -33.22 -8.22
N SER A 13 23.41 -33.30 -6.89
CA SER A 13 22.23 -33.02 -6.04
C SER A 13 22.25 -31.62 -5.46
N ASN A 14 21.01 -31.04 -5.27
CA ASN A 14 20.80 -29.79 -4.61
C ASN A 14 21.56 -28.60 -5.25
N LEU A 15 21.58 -28.54 -6.58
CA LEU A 15 22.21 -27.44 -7.31
C LEU A 15 21.28 -26.23 -7.35
N PRO A 16 21.63 -25.10 -6.70
CA PRO A 16 20.87 -23.86 -6.79
C PRO A 16 21.13 -23.11 -8.10
N ALA A 17 22.27 -23.37 -8.73
CA ALA A 17 22.68 -22.76 -9.99
C ALA A 17 23.72 -23.62 -10.71
N VAL A 18 23.87 -23.37 -12.00
CA VAL A 18 24.93 -23.95 -12.85
C VAL A 18 25.64 -22.82 -13.58
N ASP A 19 26.99 -22.82 -13.51
CA ASP A 19 27.82 -21.92 -14.29
C ASP A 19 28.25 -22.61 -15.59
N MET A 20 28.07 -21.94 -16.71
CA MET A 20 28.46 -22.41 -18.03
C MET A 20 29.42 -21.42 -18.70
N PRO A 21 30.58 -21.90 -19.24
CA PRO A 21 31.50 -21.02 -19.93
C PRO A 21 30.85 -20.28 -21.11
N LEU A 22 31.09 -18.99 -21.21
CA LEU A 22 30.68 -18.21 -22.37
C LEU A 22 31.52 -18.57 -23.60
N ALA A 23 30.90 -18.64 -24.77
CA ALA A 23 31.55 -18.98 -26.03
C ALA A 23 32.72 -18.04 -26.42
N ASN A 24 32.70 -16.82 -25.91
CA ASN A 24 33.75 -15.81 -26.14
C ASN A 24 34.92 -15.90 -25.16
N GLY A 25 34.93 -16.89 -24.24
CA GLY A 25 35.98 -17.06 -23.24
C GLY A 25 36.06 -15.96 -22.17
N GLN A 26 35.07 -15.07 -22.06
CA GLN A 26 35.06 -13.96 -21.16
C GLN A 26 34.31 -14.25 -19.83
N GLY A 27 34.48 -15.44 -19.26
CA GLY A 27 33.87 -15.88 -18.01
C GLY A 27 32.71 -16.84 -18.21
N ASP A 28 31.82 -16.91 -17.21
CA ASP A 28 30.71 -17.87 -17.14
C ASP A 28 29.34 -17.17 -17.10
N ALA A 29 28.34 -17.81 -17.71
CA ALA A 29 26.94 -17.48 -17.52
C ALA A 29 26.37 -18.35 -16.38
N ARG A 30 25.72 -17.74 -15.42
CA ARG A 30 25.07 -18.43 -14.29
C ARG A 30 23.59 -18.62 -14.55
N PHE A 31 23.15 -19.87 -14.51
CA PHE A 31 21.75 -20.26 -14.62
C PHE A 31 21.25 -20.72 -13.25
N HIS A 32 20.26 -20.03 -12.71
CA HIS A 32 19.64 -20.37 -11.44
C HIS A 32 18.41 -21.25 -11.65
N ASP A 33 18.15 -22.13 -10.69
CA ASP A 33 16.84 -22.78 -10.58
C ASP A 33 15.82 -21.76 -10.09
N ILE A 34 14.81 -21.50 -10.92
CA ILE A 34 13.70 -20.57 -10.65
C ILE A 34 12.35 -21.29 -10.51
N SER A 35 12.37 -22.62 -10.35
CA SER A 35 11.15 -23.45 -10.31
C SER A 35 10.22 -23.13 -9.14
N ASP A 36 10.71 -22.43 -8.11
CA ASP A 36 9.95 -21.96 -6.96
C ASP A 36 9.49 -20.50 -7.10
N SER A 37 9.70 -19.86 -8.25
CA SER A 37 9.20 -18.51 -8.50
C SER A 37 7.68 -18.48 -8.47
N THR A 38 7.12 -17.54 -7.72
CA THR A 38 5.67 -17.27 -7.66
C THR A 38 5.25 -16.12 -8.58
N LEU A 39 6.19 -15.59 -9.36
CA LEU A 39 5.91 -14.50 -10.30
C LEU A 39 5.06 -15.00 -11.47
N SER A 40 3.88 -14.42 -11.65
CA SER A 40 2.90 -14.80 -12.66
C SER A 40 2.35 -13.62 -13.48
N SER A 41 2.72 -12.38 -13.11
CA SER A 41 2.27 -11.19 -13.83
C SER A 41 3.19 -9.98 -13.56
N GLY A 42 3.24 -9.04 -14.51
CA GLY A 42 3.96 -7.78 -14.34
C GLY A 42 3.39 -6.87 -13.23
N GLN A 43 2.15 -7.08 -12.80
CA GLN A 43 1.53 -6.35 -11.70
C GLN A 43 2.13 -6.69 -10.32
N GLN A 44 2.92 -7.76 -10.21
CA GLN A 44 3.65 -8.12 -9.00
C GLN A 44 5.00 -7.39 -8.89
N LEU A 45 5.41 -6.68 -9.94
CA LEU A 45 6.69 -5.98 -10.05
C LEU A 45 6.47 -4.49 -10.24
N ARG A 46 7.34 -3.67 -9.61
CA ARG A 46 7.37 -2.23 -9.89
C ARG A 46 7.65 -1.98 -11.36
N SER A 47 7.11 -0.89 -11.90
CA SER A 47 7.29 -0.50 -13.30
C SER A 47 8.76 -0.57 -13.74
N GLY A 48 9.01 -1.24 -14.85
CA GLY A 48 10.34 -1.41 -15.45
C GLY A 48 11.22 -2.50 -14.81
N VAL A 49 10.86 -3.06 -13.65
CA VAL A 49 11.59 -4.19 -13.05
C VAL A 49 11.29 -5.45 -13.83
N LYS A 50 12.33 -6.23 -14.12
CA LYS A 50 12.20 -7.52 -14.84
C LYS A 50 12.32 -8.67 -13.88
N GLY A 51 11.58 -9.74 -14.14
CA GLY A 51 11.64 -11.01 -13.42
C GLY A 51 11.20 -12.17 -14.29
N TYR A 52 11.32 -13.39 -13.78
CA TYR A 52 10.96 -14.60 -14.50
C TYR A 52 10.04 -15.47 -13.65
N GLY A 53 9.01 -16.02 -14.28
CA GLY A 53 8.15 -17.04 -13.69
C GLY A 53 8.87 -18.40 -13.56
N ALA A 54 8.25 -19.34 -12.86
CA ALA A 54 8.80 -20.67 -12.63
C ALA A 54 9.06 -21.47 -13.94
N ASP A 55 8.31 -21.14 -14.99
CA ASP A 55 8.45 -21.72 -16.34
C ASP A 55 9.46 -20.98 -17.24
N GLY A 56 10.17 -19.97 -16.69
CA GLY A 56 11.11 -19.13 -17.43
C GLY A 56 10.45 -18.00 -18.22
N THR A 57 9.13 -17.82 -18.14
CA THR A 57 8.44 -16.72 -18.80
C THR A 57 8.91 -15.36 -18.26
N PRO A 58 9.40 -14.46 -19.12
CA PRO A 58 9.84 -13.13 -18.68
C PRO A 58 8.65 -12.20 -18.41
N TYR A 59 8.66 -11.52 -17.29
CA TYR A 59 7.72 -10.48 -16.94
C TYR A 59 8.41 -9.12 -16.80
N THR A 60 7.77 -8.07 -17.31
CA THR A 60 8.19 -6.68 -17.06
C THR A 60 7.16 -6.04 -16.14
N GLY A 61 7.63 -5.42 -15.08
CA GLY A 61 6.79 -4.77 -14.08
C GLY A 61 5.99 -3.61 -14.67
N ASN A 62 4.74 -3.53 -14.26
CA ASN A 62 3.80 -2.47 -14.66
C ASN A 62 2.92 -2.01 -13.50
N MET A 63 3.30 -2.33 -12.23
CA MET A 63 2.61 -1.81 -11.06
C MET A 63 2.75 -0.29 -11.04
N THR A 64 1.60 0.40 -10.89
CA THR A 64 1.58 1.88 -10.90
C THR A 64 2.23 2.45 -9.66
N GLU A 65 3.06 3.47 -9.84
CA GLU A 65 3.68 4.20 -8.75
C GLU A 65 2.72 5.23 -8.15
N LYS A 66 2.66 5.31 -6.83
CA LYS A 66 2.00 6.35 -6.07
C LYS A 66 3.03 7.15 -5.30
N ALA A 67 3.37 8.32 -5.81
CA ALA A 67 4.26 9.27 -5.14
C ALA A 67 3.67 9.80 -3.82
N ALA A 68 4.48 10.45 -2.99
CA ALA A 68 4.02 11.07 -1.75
C ALA A 68 2.85 12.03 -2.01
N GLN A 69 1.81 11.93 -1.21
CA GLN A 69 0.63 12.78 -1.30
C GLN A 69 0.06 13.09 0.08
N THR A 70 -0.43 14.32 0.24
CA THR A 70 -1.17 14.73 1.43
C THR A 70 -2.66 14.82 1.08
N TYR A 71 -3.48 14.16 1.88
CA TYR A 71 -4.94 14.20 1.79
C TYR A 71 -5.46 15.12 2.88
N THR A 72 -6.20 16.16 2.48
CA THR A 72 -6.98 16.99 3.40
C THR A 72 -8.39 16.42 3.45
N PRO A 73 -8.93 16.05 4.63
CA PRO A 73 -10.27 15.51 4.74
C PRO A 73 -11.33 16.42 4.09
N THR A 74 -12.30 15.79 3.44
CA THR A 74 -13.43 16.46 2.77
C THR A 74 -14.74 15.82 3.21
N THR A 75 -15.87 16.28 2.68
CA THR A 75 -17.19 15.67 2.90
C THR A 75 -17.41 14.39 2.09
N SER A 76 -16.49 14.06 1.18
CA SER A 76 -16.54 12.87 0.35
C SER A 76 -15.35 11.96 0.64
N ASP A 77 -15.53 10.66 0.43
CA ASP A 77 -14.47 9.68 0.56
C ASP A 77 -13.32 9.99 -0.38
N GLN A 78 -12.10 9.78 0.11
CA GLN A 78 -10.88 9.85 -0.68
C GLN A 78 -10.29 8.46 -0.75
N THR A 79 -10.12 7.94 -1.95
CA THR A 79 -9.65 6.57 -2.18
C THR A 79 -8.26 6.55 -2.78
N ILE A 80 -7.37 5.77 -2.18
CA ILE A 80 -6.11 5.36 -2.82
C ILE A 80 -6.44 4.09 -3.61
N ALA A 81 -6.27 4.14 -4.93
CA ALA A 81 -6.62 3.02 -5.79
C ALA A 81 -5.78 1.78 -5.45
N ALA A 82 -6.35 0.60 -5.70
CA ALA A 82 -5.64 -0.67 -5.59
C ALA A 82 -4.58 -0.84 -6.70
N ASN A 83 -3.74 -1.87 -6.57
CA ASN A 83 -2.70 -2.24 -7.54
C ASN A 83 -1.65 -1.14 -7.79
N GLN A 84 -1.30 -0.39 -6.73
CA GLN A 84 -0.23 0.61 -6.74
C GLN A 84 0.81 0.27 -5.67
N TYR A 85 2.08 0.65 -5.89
CA TYR A 85 3.06 0.67 -4.82
C TYR A 85 3.30 2.12 -4.37
N LEU A 86 3.48 2.31 -3.07
CA LEU A 86 3.73 3.62 -2.49
C LEU A 86 5.22 3.90 -2.53
N SER A 87 5.67 4.82 -3.36
CA SER A 87 7.07 5.28 -3.41
C SER A 87 7.33 6.45 -2.45
N GLY A 88 6.28 7.01 -1.86
CA GLY A 88 6.35 8.07 -0.87
C GLY A 88 5.23 7.98 0.17
N ALA A 89 5.40 8.67 1.28
CA ALA A 89 4.44 8.69 2.37
C ALA A 89 3.08 9.24 1.91
N GLN A 90 2.00 8.56 2.31
CA GLN A 90 0.64 9.05 2.14
C GLN A 90 0.20 9.63 3.49
N THR A 91 0.03 10.95 3.56
CA THR A 91 -0.30 11.65 4.79
C THR A 91 -1.77 12.06 4.79
N ILE A 92 -2.55 11.54 5.72
CA ILE A 92 -3.91 12.04 5.99
C ILE A 92 -3.76 13.16 7.02
N LYS A 93 -4.15 14.37 6.63
CA LYS A 93 -4.00 15.54 7.48
C LYS A 93 -5.01 15.49 8.63
N GLY A 94 -4.52 15.62 9.86
CA GLY A 94 -5.35 15.78 11.04
C GLY A 94 -5.73 17.25 11.28
N ASP A 95 -6.75 17.47 12.13
CA ASP A 95 -7.14 18.79 12.62
C ASP A 95 -7.17 18.77 14.15
N ALA A 96 -6.43 19.69 14.78
CA ALA A 96 -6.38 19.82 16.24
C ALA A 96 -7.72 20.26 16.84
N ASN A 97 -8.61 20.86 16.04
CA ASN A 97 -9.94 21.29 16.46
C ASN A 97 -10.99 20.16 16.38
N LEU A 98 -10.62 18.97 15.89
CA LEU A 98 -11.51 17.82 15.86
C LEU A 98 -11.59 17.18 17.26
N VAL A 99 -12.20 17.89 18.19
CA VAL A 99 -12.41 17.49 19.58
C VAL A 99 -13.89 17.66 19.94
N ALA A 100 -14.42 16.83 20.85
CA ALA A 100 -15.83 16.80 21.20
C ALA A 100 -16.41 18.17 21.56
N ALA A 101 -15.64 19.02 22.24
CA ALA A 101 -16.05 20.36 22.65
C ALA A 101 -16.30 21.35 21.48
N ASN A 102 -15.77 21.06 20.30
CA ASN A 102 -15.95 21.89 19.10
C ASN A 102 -17.01 21.33 18.15
N ILE A 103 -17.51 20.13 18.43
CA ILE A 103 -18.53 19.46 17.63
C ILE A 103 -19.86 19.59 18.34
N LYS A 104 -20.88 20.04 17.60
CA LYS A 104 -22.24 20.14 18.15
C LYS A 104 -22.67 18.80 18.74
N LYS A 105 -23.35 18.85 19.91
CA LYS A 105 -23.92 17.67 20.56
C LYS A 105 -24.78 16.86 19.58
N ASP A 106 -24.70 15.56 19.68
CA ASP A 106 -25.39 14.59 18.82
C ASP A 106 -24.94 14.59 17.35
N VAL A 107 -23.87 15.31 17.00
CA VAL A 107 -23.19 15.22 15.70
C VAL A 107 -21.93 14.39 15.85
N THR A 108 -21.70 13.49 14.90
CA THR A 108 -20.48 12.67 14.84
C THR A 108 -19.68 13.06 13.59
N ILE A 109 -18.39 13.37 13.77
CA ILE A 109 -17.45 13.65 12.68
C ILE A 109 -16.26 12.68 12.80
N PHE A 110 -16.00 11.88 11.78
CA PHE A 110 -14.94 10.85 11.76
C PHE A 110 -14.92 9.94 13.01
N GLY A 111 -16.12 9.58 13.51
CA GLY A 111 -16.27 8.71 14.70
C GLY A 111 -16.18 9.47 16.04
N GLY A 112 -15.80 10.75 16.04
CA GLY A 112 -15.80 11.60 17.24
C GLY A 112 -17.18 12.21 17.48
N SER A 113 -17.83 11.87 18.61
CA SER A 113 -19.12 12.44 19.01
C SER A 113 -18.94 13.80 19.69
N GLY A 114 -19.74 14.78 19.25
CA GLY A 114 -19.74 16.13 19.80
C GLY A 114 -20.46 16.23 21.15
N ASN A 115 -20.05 17.20 21.96
CA ASN A 115 -20.70 17.55 23.23
C ASN A 115 -20.89 19.06 23.39
N LEU A 116 -20.68 19.85 22.33
CA LEU A 116 -20.97 21.30 22.36
C LEU A 116 -22.48 21.52 22.36
N ASP A 117 -23.02 21.91 23.50
CA ASP A 117 -24.42 22.35 23.62
C ASP A 117 -24.61 23.78 23.11
N ALA A 118 -25.66 23.99 22.34
CA ALA A 118 -26.06 25.34 22.00
C ALA A 118 -26.67 26.03 23.26
N PRO A 119 -26.38 27.32 23.51
CA PRO A 119 -27.02 28.02 24.62
C PRO A 119 -28.53 28.03 24.45
N VAL A 120 -29.25 27.73 25.52
CA VAL A 120 -30.70 27.77 25.54
C VAL A 120 -31.14 29.18 25.97
N VAL A 121 -31.95 29.81 25.12
CA VAL A 121 -32.58 31.12 25.46
C VAL A 121 -34.01 30.85 25.83
N THR A 122 -34.38 31.19 27.07
CA THR A 122 -35.73 31.08 27.58
C THR A 122 -36.23 32.46 28.02
N GLN A 123 -37.52 32.73 27.81
CA GLN A 123 -38.17 33.91 28.34
C GLN A 123 -39.01 33.51 29.54
N ASP A 124 -38.85 34.24 30.64
CA ASP A 124 -39.72 34.11 31.80
C ASP A 124 -41.13 34.58 31.41
N PRO A 125 -42.16 33.75 31.57
CA PRO A 125 -43.52 34.08 31.10
C PRO A 125 -44.20 35.20 31.90
N THR A 126 -43.69 35.50 33.10
CA THR A 126 -44.28 36.55 33.98
C THR A 126 -43.50 37.85 33.88
N THR A 127 -42.19 37.81 33.90
CA THR A 127 -41.35 39.02 33.91
C THR A 127 -40.87 39.39 32.52
N HIS A 128 -41.07 38.55 31.51
CA HIS A 128 -40.61 38.69 30.13
C HIS A 128 -39.07 38.84 30.00
N ILE A 129 -38.32 38.51 31.05
CA ILE A 129 -36.86 38.56 31.04
C ILE A 129 -36.32 37.35 30.29
N LEU A 130 -35.37 37.59 29.37
CA LEU A 130 -34.62 36.54 28.69
C LEU A 130 -33.52 35.97 29.60
N ARG A 131 -33.42 34.67 29.65
CA ARG A 131 -32.33 33.91 30.34
C ARG A 131 -31.60 33.08 29.32
N ILE A 132 -30.26 33.08 29.40
CA ILE A 132 -29.36 32.24 28.63
C ILE A 132 -28.71 31.28 29.61
N SER A 133 -28.83 30.02 29.35
CA SER A 133 -28.25 28.94 30.18
C SER A 133 -27.46 27.95 29.29
#